data_0191bc6f4a7a25fa8c1aeea8505f26a6
#
_entry.id   0191bc6f4a7a25fa8c1aeea8505f26a6
#
_cell.length_a   1.000
_cell.length_b   1.000
_cell.length_c   1.000
_cell.angle_alpha   90.00
_cell.angle_beta   90.00
_cell.angle_gamma   90.00
#
_symmetry.space_group_name_H-M   'P 1'
#
loop_
_entity.id
_entity.type
_entity.pdbx_description
1 polymer ?
#
loop_
_entity_poly.entity_id
_entity_poly.type
_entity_poly.pdbx_seq_one_letter_code
_entity_poly.pdbx_strand_id
1 'polypeptide(L)'
;MTRRRDEAVKDSEYLFYNVNFDLHEGEVLVVRGPSGVGKTTILRCIAQLTPYSAGVCLLNTDAKEFKSPTDLGIPQWRADVMYVSQRPALMAGSPLDFVDMINSFAIQKNRDHYDPVEIAEDWGITADLWEKKWPELSGGEQQRIALAVALSCDPKVLLLDEPTSALDPQSTLMVEDALSSRTCIWITHDDAQESRVSSRSLTIHPDASYTLT
;
A
#
# COMPACT_ATOMS: atom_id res chain seq x y z
N MET A 1 1.44 37.10 -23.59
CA MET A 1 0.81 36.96 -22.26
C MET A 1 1.78 36.15 -21.38
N THR A 2 2.60 36.85 -20.62
CA THR A 2 3.74 36.30 -19.85
C THR A 2 3.19 35.76 -18.53
N ARG A 3 3.21 34.44 -18.32
CA ARG A 3 2.92 33.85 -16.99
C ARG A 3 4.03 34.28 -16.04
N ARG A 4 3.65 34.95 -14.95
CA ARG A 4 4.54 35.25 -13.82
C ARG A 4 5.14 33.93 -13.32
N ARG A 5 6.47 33.95 -13.14
CA ARG A 5 7.14 32.92 -12.32
C ARG A 5 6.58 33.08 -10.91
N ASP A 6 5.91 32.06 -10.42
CA ASP A 6 5.49 31.99 -9.03
C ASP A 6 6.73 32.07 -8.14
N GLU A 7 6.62 32.87 -7.09
CA GLU A 7 7.63 33.08 -6.06
C GLU A 7 8.08 31.71 -5.52
N ALA A 8 9.38 31.53 -5.38
CA ALA A 8 9.99 30.38 -4.81
C ALA A 8 9.43 30.17 -3.38
N VAL A 9 8.47 29.26 -3.25
CA VAL A 9 8.02 28.76 -1.95
C VAL A 9 9.26 28.17 -1.28
N LYS A 10 9.52 28.54 -0.03
CA LYS A 10 10.71 28.07 0.69
C LYS A 10 10.63 26.53 0.80
N ASP A 11 11.71 25.84 0.47
CA ASP A 11 11.85 24.38 0.53
C ASP A 11 11.40 23.75 1.87
N SER A 12 11.31 24.55 2.93
CA SER A 12 10.86 24.15 4.26
C SER A 12 9.35 23.87 4.41
N GLU A 13 8.54 24.11 3.38
CA GLU A 13 7.08 23.91 3.42
C GLU A 13 6.64 22.57 2.83
N TYR A 14 7.54 21.83 2.17
CA TYR A 14 7.22 20.53 1.57
C TYR A 14 7.75 19.37 2.42
N LEU A 15 6.95 18.31 2.54
CA LEU A 15 7.40 17.04 3.12
C LEU A 15 8.36 16.30 2.16
N PHE A 16 8.16 16.47 0.86
CA PHE A 16 9.01 15.93 -0.20
C PHE A 16 8.76 16.71 -1.49
N TYR A 17 9.77 16.81 -2.35
CA TYR A 17 9.64 17.46 -3.67
C TYR A 17 10.47 16.72 -4.72
N ASN A 18 10.04 16.84 -5.98
CA ASN A 18 10.70 16.24 -7.14
C ASN A 18 11.00 14.74 -7.01
N VAL A 19 10.19 14.00 -6.23
CA VAL A 19 10.34 12.54 -6.11
C VAL A 19 9.93 11.90 -7.42
N ASN A 20 10.88 11.21 -8.07
CA ASN A 20 10.67 10.53 -9.33
C ASN A 20 11.22 9.11 -9.22
N PHE A 21 10.41 8.13 -9.53
CA PHE A 21 10.79 6.73 -9.64
C PHE A 21 9.81 6.00 -10.55
N ASP A 22 10.24 4.88 -11.04
CA ASP A 22 9.45 3.86 -11.71
C ASP A 22 9.43 2.61 -10.83
N LEU A 23 8.40 1.81 -10.97
CA LEU A 23 8.22 0.52 -10.28
C LEU A 23 7.84 -0.52 -11.34
N HIS A 24 8.61 -1.59 -11.42
CA HIS A 24 8.36 -2.67 -12.36
C HIS A 24 7.52 -3.77 -11.75
N GLU A 25 6.86 -4.56 -12.58
CA GLU A 25 6.07 -5.71 -12.14
C GLU A 25 6.94 -6.70 -11.36
N GLY A 26 6.45 -7.14 -10.20
CA GLY A 26 7.18 -8.01 -9.28
C GLY A 26 8.27 -7.32 -8.46
N GLU A 27 8.48 -6.01 -8.60
CA GLU A 27 9.46 -5.26 -7.84
C GLU A 27 8.90 -4.80 -6.50
N VAL A 28 9.74 -4.87 -5.45
CA VAL A 28 9.46 -4.30 -4.13
C VAL A 28 10.36 -3.09 -3.89
N LEU A 29 9.75 -1.90 -3.92
CA LEU A 29 10.42 -0.64 -3.57
C LEU A 29 10.21 -0.34 -2.10
N VAL A 30 11.26 -0.38 -1.28
CA VAL A 30 11.17 0.00 0.12
C VAL A 30 11.34 1.51 0.28
N VAL A 31 10.43 2.15 1.03
CA VAL A 31 10.49 3.59 1.36
C VAL A 31 11.03 3.77 2.77
N ARG A 32 12.14 4.47 2.89
CA ARG A 32 12.89 4.72 4.12
C ARG A 32 12.89 6.19 4.52
N GLY A 33 13.33 6.44 5.72
CA GLY A 33 13.56 7.78 6.27
C GLY A 33 13.09 7.90 7.72
N PRO A 34 13.47 8.98 8.41
CA PRO A 34 13.06 9.21 9.80
C PRO A 34 11.55 9.24 10.01
N SER A 35 11.11 9.09 11.26
CA SER A 35 9.70 9.29 11.59
C SER A 35 9.26 10.72 11.27
N GLY A 36 8.05 10.87 10.72
CA GLY A 36 7.49 12.18 10.37
C GLY A 36 7.98 12.80 9.04
N VAL A 37 8.90 12.16 8.31
CA VAL A 37 9.46 12.72 7.06
C VAL A 37 8.47 12.66 5.87
N GLY A 38 7.32 12.00 6.02
CA GLY A 38 6.29 11.95 4.97
C GLY A 38 6.13 10.61 4.25
N LYS A 39 6.75 9.50 4.73
CA LYS A 39 6.65 8.17 4.09
C LYS A 39 5.20 7.72 3.88
N THR A 40 4.39 7.70 4.93
CA THR A 40 2.95 7.41 4.84
C THR A 40 2.22 8.38 3.92
N THR A 41 2.62 9.65 3.93
CA THR A 41 2.00 10.68 3.08
C THR A 41 2.24 10.39 1.60
N ILE A 42 3.45 9.98 1.20
CA ILE A 42 3.72 9.66 -0.21
C ILE A 42 2.89 8.46 -0.68
N LEU A 43 2.76 7.39 0.12
CA LEU A 43 1.88 6.27 -0.20
C LEU A 43 0.42 6.72 -0.37
N ARG A 44 -0.06 7.55 0.54
CA ARG A 44 -1.44 8.08 0.48
C ARG A 44 -1.66 9.01 -0.71
N CYS A 45 -0.64 9.76 -1.14
CA CYS A 45 -0.69 10.56 -2.37
C CYS A 45 -0.79 9.64 -3.60
N ILE A 46 0.04 8.60 -3.68
CA ILE A 46 0.00 7.61 -4.78
C ILE A 46 -1.37 6.92 -4.82
N ALA A 47 -1.93 6.53 -3.67
CA ALA A 47 -3.26 5.95 -3.55
C ALA A 47 -4.43 6.93 -3.82
N GLN A 48 -4.13 8.21 -4.09
CA GLN A 48 -5.14 9.27 -4.25
C GLN A 48 -6.02 9.47 -3.00
N LEU A 49 -5.49 9.17 -1.80
CA LEU A 49 -6.15 9.39 -0.50
C LEU A 49 -5.82 10.75 0.09
N THR A 50 -4.72 11.35 -0.34
CA THR A 50 -4.26 12.70 0.07
C THR A 50 -3.90 13.48 -1.19
N PRO A 51 -4.36 14.73 -1.33
CA PRO A 51 -3.96 15.57 -2.47
C PRO A 51 -2.49 15.93 -2.39
N TYR A 52 -1.88 16.18 -3.55
CA TYR A 52 -0.51 16.71 -3.69
C TYR A 52 -0.52 17.92 -4.65
N SER A 53 0.47 18.82 -4.48
CA SER A 53 0.46 20.10 -5.16
C SER A 53 0.77 20.00 -6.65
N ALA A 54 1.67 19.09 -7.04
CA ALA A 54 2.08 18.89 -8.43
C ALA A 54 2.69 17.51 -8.62
N GLY A 55 2.69 17.02 -9.86
CA GLY A 55 3.23 15.72 -10.25
C GLY A 55 2.20 14.87 -10.97
N VAL A 56 2.61 13.70 -11.39
CA VAL A 56 1.75 12.71 -12.04
C VAL A 56 2.12 11.31 -11.56
N CYS A 57 1.10 10.49 -11.31
CA CYS A 57 1.24 9.05 -11.14
C CYS A 57 0.67 8.38 -12.39
N LEU A 58 1.37 7.39 -12.91
CA LEU A 58 0.93 6.64 -14.08
C LEU A 58 0.97 5.15 -13.76
N LEU A 59 -0.07 4.43 -14.16
CA LEU A 59 -0.14 2.98 -14.10
C LEU A 59 -0.15 2.42 -15.52
N ASN A 60 0.72 1.44 -15.79
CA ASN A 60 0.65 0.69 -17.03
C ASN A 60 -0.56 -0.27 -16.99
N THR A 61 -1.43 -0.17 -17.98
CA THR A 61 -2.60 -1.04 -18.09
C THR A 61 -2.30 -2.27 -18.94
N ASP A 62 -3.19 -3.26 -18.94
CA ASP A 62 -3.05 -4.48 -19.75
C ASP A 62 -2.97 -4.19 -21.26
N ALA A 63 -3.47 -3.04 -21.69
CA ALA A 63 -3.32 -2.51 -23.05
C ALA A 63 -1.94 -1.91 -23.33
N LYS A 64 -1.00 -1.98 -22.38
CA LYS A 64 0.34 -1.34 -22.43
C LYS A 64 0.25 0.18 -22.62
N GLU A 65 -0.79 0.78 -22.08
CA GLU A 65 -0.97 2.23 -22.04
C GLU A 65 -0.78 2.75 -20.62
N PHE A 66 -0.07 3.86 -20.49
CA PHE A 66 0.06 4.55 -19.22
C PHE A 66 -1.17 5.43 -18.97
N LYS A 67 -1.88 5.15 -17.88
CA LYS A 67 -3.08 5.88 -17.47
C LYS A 67 -2.85 6.59 -16.14
N SER A 68 -3.31 7.81 -16.03
CA SER A 68 -3.35 8.56 -14.77
C SER A 68 -4.58 8.18 -13.93
N PRO A 69 -4.65 8.57 -12.64
CA PRO A 69 -5.84 8.39 -11.82
C PRO A 69 -7.10 9.06 -12.42
N THR A 70 -6.93 10.17 -13.14
CA THR A 70 -8.02 10.85 -13.82
C THR A 70 -8.51 10.11 -15.07
N ASP A 71 -7.62 9.44 -15.77
CA ASP A 71 -7.97 8.65 -16.97
C ASP A 71 -8.71 7.38 -16.60
N LEU A 72 -8.28 6.70 -15.54
CA LEU A 72 -8.92 5.46 -15.05
C LEU A 72 -10.19 5.72 -14.22
N GLY A 73 -10.25 6.90 -13.57
CA GLY A 73 -11.20 7.16 -12.50
C GLY A 73 -10.69 6.64 -11.14
N ILE A 74 -10.96 7.43 -10.09
CA ILE A 74 -10.43 7.16 -8.74
C ILE A 74 -10.81 5.78 -8.18
N PRO A 75 -12.06 5.27 -8.36
CA PRO A 75 -12.39 3.92 -7.89
C PRO A 75 -11.54 2.83 -8.54
N GLN A 76 -11.34 2.87 -9.86
CA GLN A 76 -10.50 1.92 -10.58
C GLN A 76 -9.03 2.04 -10.13
N TRP A 77 -8.51 3.27 -10.04
CA TRP A 77 -7.15 3.51 -9.56
C TRP A 77 -6.91 2.86 -8.20
N ARG A 78 -7.82 3.08 -7.22
CA ARG A 78 -7.69 2.52 -5.87
C ARG A 78 -7.88 1.01 -5.79
N ALA A 79 -8.56 0.42 -6.76
CA ALA A 79 -8.68 -1.03 -6.88
C ALA A 79 -7.37 -1.65 -7.43
N ASP A 80 -6.69 -0.95 -8.33
CA ASP A 80 -5.43 -1.40 -8.93
C ASP A 80 -4.20 -1.01 -8.11
N VAL A 81 -4.25 0.12 -7.39
CA VAL A 81 -3.18 0.66 -6.54
C VAL A 81 -3.71 0.75 -5.10
N MET A 82 -3.60 -0.36 -4.38
CA MET A 82 -4.28 -0.56 -3.12
C MET A 82 -3.37 -0.20 -1.93
N TYR A 83 -3.88 0.68 -1.05
CA TYR A 83 -3.19 1.08 0.18
C TYR A 83 -3.63 0.23 1.37
N VAL A 84 -2.66 -0.39 2.02
CA VAL A 84 -2.83 -1.12 3.27
C VAL A 84 -2.18 -0.33 4.39
N SER A 85 -2.99 0.15 5.32
CA SER A 85 -2.52 0.98 6.44
C SER A 85 -1.87 0.14 7.53
N GLN A 86 -0.95 0.75 8.28
CA GLN A 86 -0.29 0.15 9.45
C GLN A 86 -1.30 -0.41 10.45
N ARG A 87 -2.40 0.34 10.68
CA ARG A 87 -3.51 -0.15 11.50
C ARG A 87 -4.72 -0.34 10.61
N PRO A 88 -5.23 -1.57 10.50
CA PRO A 88 -6.46 -1.81 9.75
C PRO A 88 -7.59 -0.89 10.23
N ALA A 89 -8.35 -0.36 9.30
CA ALA A 89 -9.56 0.38 9.64
C ALA A 89 -10.58 -0.62 10.17
N LEU A 90 -10.72 -0.67 11.49
CA LEU A 90 -11.70 -1.56 12.13
C LEU A 90 -13.11 -1.04 11.82
N MET A 91 -13.86 -1.86 11.11
CA MET A 91 -15.27 -1.61 10.84
C MET A 91 -16.15 -2.30 11.90
N ALA A 92 -17.41 -1.90 11.97
CA ALA A 92 -18.38 -2.68 12.73
C ALA A 92 -18.61 -4.04 12.07
N GLY A 93 -18.73 -5.09 12.87
CA GLY A 93 -18.93 -6.46 12.38
C GLY A 93 -17.67 -7.31 12.41
N SER A 94 -17.65 -8.32 11.59
CA SER A 94 -16.60 -9.32 11.45
C SER A 94 -15.73 -9.07 10.20
N PRO A 95 -14.58 -9.78 10.05
CA PRO A 95 -13.84 -9.84 8.80
C PRO A 95 -14.68 -10.28 7.59
N LEU A 96 -15.61 -11.24 7.75
CA LEU A 96 -16.49 -11.65 6.64
C LEU A 96 -17.42 -10.51 6.20
N ASP A 97 -18.00 -9.75 7.15
CA ASP A 97 -18.81 -8.57 6.82
C ASP A 97 -17.98 -7.55 6.01
N PHE A 98 -16.69 -7.44 6.30
CA PHE A 98 -15.78 -6.56 5.57
C PHE A 98 -15.50 -7.06 4.14
N VAL A 99 -15.29 -8.36 3.96
CA VAL A 99 -15.17 -8.98 2.63
C VAL A 99 -16.43 -8.78 1.81
N ASP A 100 -17.60 -9.03 2.39
CA ASP A 100 -18.89 -8.83 1.72
C ASP A 100 -19.08 -7.38 1.29
N MET A 101 -18.70 -6.43 2.16
CA MET A 101 -18.76 -5.01 1.85
C MET A 101 -17.84 -4.67 0.67
N ILE A 102 -16.58 -5.14 0.66
CA ILE A 102 -15.65 -4.91 -0.44
C ILE A 102 -16.22 -5.47 -1.75
N ASN A 103 -16.69 -6.71 -1.74
CA ASN A 103 -17.27 -7.37 -2.90
C ASN A 103 -18.56 -6.70 -3.41
N SER A 104 -19.26 -5.94 -2.55
CA SER A 104 -20.44 -5.17 -2.92
C SER A 104 -20.13 -3.94 -3.79
N PHE A 105 -18.90 -3.42 -3.77
CA PHE A 105 -18.53 -2.27 -4.57
C PHE A 105 -18.60 -2.59 -6.07
N ALA A 106 -19.18 -1.66 -6.85
CA ALA A 106 -19.38 -1.85 -8.28
C ALA A 106 -18.07 -2.17 -9.04
N ILE A 107 -16.95 -1.60 -8.59
CA ILE A 107 -15.63 -1.82 -9.19
C ILE A 107 -15.11 -3.23 -8.95
N GLN A 108 -15.52 -3.88 -7.87
CA GLN A 108 -15.07 -5.21 -7.49
C GLN A 108 -15.92 -6.33 -8.11
N LYS A 109 -17.18 -6.06 -8.44
CA LYS A 109 -18.14 -7.08 -8.94
C LYS A 109 -17.71 -7.81 -10.21
N ASN A 110 -16.85 -7.20 -11.02
CA ASN A 110 -16.41 -7.74 -12.32
C ASN A 110 -14.91 -8.10 -12.31
N ARG A 111 -14.31 -8.16 -11.13
CA ARG A 111 -12.91 -8.59 -10.96
C ARG A 111 -12.86 -10.02 -10.46
N ASP A 112 -11.84 -10.74 -10.86
CA ASP A 112 -11.52 -12.01 -10.24
C ASP A 112 -10.98 -11.76 -8.83
N HIS A 113 -11.42 -12.57 -7.88
CA HIS A 113 -10.98 -12.51 -6.50
C HIS A 113 -10.49 -13.89 -6.06
N TYR A 114 -9.42 -13.88 -5.27
CA TYR A 114 -9.01 -15.06 -4.51
C TYR A 114 -9.83 -15.15 -3.22
N ASP A 115 -9.87 -16.33 -2.61
CA ASP A 115 -10.48 -16.47 -1.29
C ASP A 115 -9.51 -15.92 -0.22
N PRO A 116 -9.86 -14.86 0.50
CA PRO A 116 -9.00 -14.33 1.55
C PRO A 116 -8.85 -15.28 2.73
N VAL A 117 -9.81 -16.19 2.95
CA VAL A 117 -9.72 -17.21 4.01
C VAL A 117 -8.60 -18.20 3.68
N GLU A 118 -8.55 -18.72 2.45
CA GLU A 118 -7.48 -19.59 1.98
C GLU A 118 -6.10 -18.93 2.08
N ILE A 119 -5.98 -17.66 1.67
CA ILE A 119 -4.72 -16.90 1.77
C ILE A 119 -4.27 -16.80 3.23
N ALA A 120 -5.17 -16.52 4.16
CA ALA A 120 -4.83 -16.29 5.55
C ALA A 120 -4.61 -17.60 6.33
N GLU A 121 -5.12 -18.73 5.84
CA GLU A 121 -4.90 -20.04 6.44
C GLU A 121 -3.41 -20.40 6.50
N ASP A 122 -2.67 -20.12 5.42
CA ASP A 122 -1.23 -20.28 5.35
C ASP A 122 -0.49 -19.43 6.39
N TRP A 123 -1.12 -18.35 6.87
CA TRP A 123 -0.58 -17.46 7.90
C TRP A 123 -1.10 -17.79 9.31
N GLY A 124 -1.76 -18.94 9.50
CA GLY A 124 -2.27 -19.41 10.78
C GLY A 124 -3.55 -18.69 11.24
N ILE A 125 -4.32 -18.12 10.33
CA ILE A 125 -5.66 -17.58 10.59
C ILE A 125 -6.70 -18.65 10.29
N THR A 126 -7.31 -19.20 11.33
CA THR A 126 -8.33 -20.23 11.21
C THR A 126 -9.70 -19.64 10.83
N ALA A 127 -10.56 -20.47 10.21
CA ALA A 127 -11.85 -20.01 9.69
C ALA A 127 -12.76 -19.38 10.77
N ASP A 128 -12.69 -19.84 12.02
CA ASP A 128 -13.48 -19.29 13.13
C ASP A 128 -13.13 -17.84 13.47
N LEU A 129 -11.89 -17.38 13.16
CA LEU A 129 -11.49 -16.00 13.39
C LEU A 129 -12.20 -15.01 12.46
N TRP A 130 -12.64 -15.46 11.30
CA TRP A 130 -13.32 -14.63 10.32
C TRP A 130 -14.75 -14.24 10.74
N GLU A 131 -15.36 -15.02 11.64
CA GLU A 131 -16.70 -14.75 12.19
C GLU A 131 -16.65 -13.89 13.46
N LYS A 132 -15.48 -13.77 14.12
CA LYS A 132 -15.31 -12.94 15.31
C LYS A 132 -15.41 -11.46 14.95
N LYS A 133 -15.82 -10.65 15.91
CA LYS A 133 -15.78 -9.19 15.73
C LYS A 133 -14.33 -8.70 15.77
N TRP A 134 -14.03 -7.69 14.99
CA TRP A 134 -12.69 -7.10 14.93
C TRP A 134 -12.04 -6.83 16.31
N PRO A 135 -12.75 -6.29 17.32
CA PRO A 135 -12.16 -6.05 18.65
C PRO A 135 -11.81 -7.33 19.43
N GLU A 136 -12.30 -8.50 19.01
CA GLU A 136 -12.02 -9.79 19.65
C GLU A 136 -10.74 -10.45 19.09
N LEU A 137 -10.19 -9.90 18.00
CA LEU A 137 -8.98 -10.34 17.35
C LEU A 137 -7.77 -9.61 17.92
N SER A 138 -6.65 -10.30 18.04
CA SER A 138 -5.36 -9.68 18.35
C SER A 138 -4.90 -8.77 17.22
N GLY A 139 -3.99 -7.82 17.51
CA GLY A 139 -3.46 -6.91 16.49
C GLY A 139 -2.80 -7.63 15.31
N GLY A 140 -2.08 -8.73 15.58
CA GLY A 140 -1.47 -9.55 14.53
C GLY A 140 -2.48 -10.30 13.67
N GLU A 141 -3.58 -10.83 14.26
CA GLU A 141 -4.67 -11.45 13.50
C GLU A 141 -5.36 -10.41 12.61
N GLN A 142 -5.71 -9.24 13.16
CA GLN A 142 -6.30 -8.14 12.38
C GLN A 142 -5.42 -7.74 11.19
N GLN A 143 -4.10 -7.67 11.39
CA GLN A 143 -3.16 -7.26 10.36
C GLN A 143 -3.05 -8.32 9.27
N ARG A 144 -2.91 -9.62 9.62
CA ARG A 144 -2.88 -10.72 8.66
C ARG A 144 -4.18 -10.82 7.86
N ILE A 145 -5.34 -10.72 8.51
CA ILE A 145 -6.64 -10.73 7.84
C ILE A 145 -6.76 -9.55 6.87
N ALA A 146 -6.40 -8.34 7.28
CA ALA A 146 -6.46 -7.17 6.41
C ALA A 146 -5.54 -7.30 5.17
N LEU A 147 -4.36 -7.90 5.34
CA LEU A 147 -3.46 -8.21 4.22
C LEU A 147 -4.03 -9.28 3.30
N ALA A 148 -4.62 -10.35 3.85
CA ALA A 148 -5.26 -11.40 3.04
C ALA A 148 -6.42 -10.85 2.21
N VAL A 149 -7.24 -9.97 2.80
CA VAL A 149 -8.31 -9.26 2.07
C VAL A 149 -7.75 -8.36 0.97
N ALA A 150 -6.64 -7.65 1.23
CA ALA A 150 -6.01 -6.84 0.19
C ALA A 150 -5.47 -7.69 -0.97
N LEU A 151 -4.82 -8.81 -0.66
CA LEU A 151 -4.30 -9.75 -1.67
C LEU A 151 -5.41 -10.43 -2.45
N SER A 152 -6.54 -10.76 -1.82
CA SER A 152 -7.67 -11.40 -2.48
C SER A 152 -8.29 -10.55 -3.59
N CYS A 153 -8.16 -9.21 -3.51
CA CYS A 153 -8.61 -8.28 -4.55
C CYS A 153 -7.68 -8.20 -5.77
N ASP A 154 -6.55 -8.89 -5.76
CA ASP A 154 -5.53 -8.93 -6.82
C ASP A 154 -5.16 -7.55 -7.39
N PRO A 155 -4.71 -6.61 -6.56
CA PRO A 155 -4.30 -5.29 -7.05
C PRO A 155 -2.99 -5.39 -7.85
N LYS A 156 -2.81 -4.50 -8.82
CA LYS A 156 -1.57 -4.41 -9.61
C LYS A 156 -0.39 -3.90 -8.78
N VAL A 157 -0.66 -3.03 -7.80
CA VAL A 157 0.36 -2.45 -6.90
C VAL A 157 -0.20 -2.41 -5.48
N LEU A 158 0.57 -2.92 -4.54
CA LEU A 158 0.31 -2.79 -3.10
C LEU A 158 1.14 -1.66 -2.49
N LEU A 159 0.50 -0.77 -1.78
CA LEU A 159 1.14 0.30 -1.00
C LEU A 159 1.04 -0.08 0.48
N LEU A 160 2.13 -0.59 1.04
CA LEU A 160 2.18 -1.23 2.34
C LEU A 160 2.82 -0.31 3.39
N ASP A 161 2.04 0.15 4.35
CA ASP A 161 2.50 1.03 5.43
C ASP A 161 2.75 0.20 6.69
N GLU A 162 4.01 -0.23 6.90
CA GLU A 162 4.45 -1.08 8.01
C GLU A 162 3.59 -2.36 8.21
N PRO A 163 3.37 -3.17 7.17
CA PRO A 163 2.36 -4.23 7.15
C PRO A 163 2.62 -5.38 8.13
N THR A 164 3.79 -5.46 8.73
CA THR A 164 4.20 -6.53 9.64
C THR A 164 4.52 -6.05 11.05
N SER A 165 4.26 -4.78 11.36
CA SER A 165 4.66 -4.15 12.63
C SER A 165 4.01 -4.76 13.89
N ALA A 166 2.89 -5.45 13.76
CA ALA A 166 2.19 -6.14 14.86
C ALA A 166 2.37 -7.68 14.83
N LEU A 167 3.20 -8.20 13.93
CA LEU A 167 3.41 -9.64 13.74
C LEU A 167 4.62 -10.14 14.54
N ASP A 168 4.54 -11.39 14.96
CA ASP A 168 5.71 -12.15 15.45
C ASP A 168 6.66 -12.48 14.28
N PRO A 169 7.93 -12.86 14.58
CA PRO A 169 8.93 -13.11 13.54
C PRO A 169 8.54 -14.19 12.53
N GLN A 170 7.84 -15.25 12.97
CA GLN A 170 7.43 -16.34 12.09
C GLN A 170 6.33 -15.88 11.13
N SER A 171 5.29 -15.23 11.65
CA SER A 171 4.22 -14.64 10.85
C SER A 171 4.74 -13.57 9.88
N THR A 172 5.75 -12.80 10.30
CA THR A 172 6.41 -11.82 9.42
C THR A 172 7.02 -12.49 8.19
N LEU A 173 7.78 -13.57 8.36
CA LEU A 173 8.41 -14.30 7.25
C LEU A 173 7.37 -14.90 6.29
N MET A 174 6.27 -15.44 6.80
CA MET A 174 5.19 -15.99 5.97
C MET A 174 4.54 -14.91 5.08
N VAL A 175 4.30 -13.71 5.66
CA VAL A 175 3.76 -12.58 4.92
C VAL A 175 4.77 -12.03 3.89
N GLU A 176 6.05 -11.94 4.26
CA GLU A 176 7.12 -11.51 3.34
C GLU A 176 7.20 -12.45 2.12
N ASP A 177 7.13 -13.76 2.32
CA ASP A 177 7.15 -14.75 1.26
C ASP A 177 5.97 -14.58 0.29
N ALA A 178 4.76 -14.44 0.82
CA ALA A 178 3.55 -14.23 0.02
C ALA A 178 3.56 -12.92 -0.78
N LEU A 179 4.27 -11.89 -0.30
CA LEU A 179 4.40 -10.60 -0.95
C LEU A 179 5.60 -10.52 -1.92
N SER A 180 6.53 -11.47 -1.86
CA SER A 180 7.81 -11.44 -2.60
C SER A 180 7.65 -11.40 -4.12
N SER A 181 6.54 -11.93 -4.65
CA SER A 181 6.20 -11.94 -6.08
C SER A 181 5.27 -10.81 -6.51
N ARG A 182 4.86 -9.97 -5.57
CA ARG A 182 3.92 -8.88 -5.82
C ARG A 182 4.65 -7.56 -6.08
N THR A 183 4.04 -6.68 -6.85
CA THR A 183 4.54 -5.32 -7.06
C THR A 183 4.15 -4.47 -5.85
N CYS A 184 5.14 -4.04 -5.06
CA CYS A 184 4.89 -3.36 -3.79
C CYS A 184 5.70 -2.07 -3.65
N ILE A 185 5.09 -1.07 -2.99
CA ILE A 185 5.83 0.00 -2.31
C ILE A 185 5.64 -0.23 -0.82
N TRP A 186 6.73 -0.48 -0.10
CA TRP A 186 6.71 -0.99 1.27
C TRP A 186 7.45 -0.05 2.23
N ILE A 187 6.77 0.46 3.25
CA ILE A 187 7.41 1.18 4.36
C ILE A 187 7.76 0.18 5.45
N THR A 188 9.04 0.13 5.83
CA THR A 188 9.51 -0.58 7.01
C THR A 188 10.55 0.23 7.76
N HIS A 189 10.69 -0.03 9.07
CA HIS A 189 11.75 0.50 9.92
C HIS A 189 12.78 -0.57 10.30
N ASP A 190 12.60 -1.80 9.86
CA ASP A 190 13.46 -2.94 10.12
C ASP A 190 14.45 -3.13 8.97
N ASP A 191 15.74 -2.85 9.21
CA ASP A 191 16.81 -2.99 8.22
C ASP A 191 17.00 -4.46 7.79
N ALA A 192 16.74 -5.43 8.67
CA ALA A 192 16.83 -6.85 8.34
C ALA A 192 15.67 -7.27 7.40
N GLN A 193 14.47 -6.74 7.64
CA GLN A 193 13.32 -6.94 6.75
C GLN A 193 13.58 -6.32 5.38
N GLU A 194 14.04 -5.08 5.33
CA GLU A 194 14.39 -4.43 4.06
C GLU A 194 15.37 -5.29 3.25
N SER A 195 16.45 -5.76 3.89
CA SER A 195 17.45 -6.60 3.22
C SER A 195 16.88 -7.90 2.62
N ARG A 196 15.75 -8.40 3.15
CA ARG A 196 15.07 -9.59 2.64
C ARG A 196 14.11 -9.29 1.49
N VAL A 197 13.37 -8.18 1.60
CA VAL A 197 12.23 -7.93 0.70
C VAL A 197 12.53 -6.94 -0.41
N SER A 198 13.49 -6.01 -0.25
CA SER A 198 13.69 -4.92 -1.20
C SER A 198 14.40 -5.34 -2.46
N SER A 199 13.85 -4.92 -3.59
CA SER A 199 14.57 -4.86 -4.86
C SER A 199 15.35 -3.55 -4.98
N ARG A 200 14.76 -2.45 -4.50
CA ARG A 200 15.31 -1.08 -4.49
C ARG A 200 14.82 -0.33 -3.26
N SER A 201 15.53 0.75 -2.89
CA SER A 201 15.17 1.57 -1.74
C SER A 201 15.09 3.06 -2.11
N LEU A 202 14.00 3.69 -1.69
CA LEU A 202 13.76 5.13 -1.77
C LEU A 202 13.90 5.73 -0.36
N THR A 203 14.98 6.47 -0.11
CA THR A 203 15.19 7.15 1.17
C THR A 203 14.75 8.60 1.07
N ILE A 204 13.80 9.01 1.92
CA ILE A 204 13.36 10.42 2.06
C ILE A 204 14.14 11.05 3.20
N HIS A 205 14.76 12.19 2.93
CA HIS A 205 15.59 12.92 3.89
C HIS A 205 14.82 14.05 4.61
N PRO A 206 15.29 14.51 5.78
CA PRO A 206 14.65 15.61 6.53
C PRO A 206 14.59 16.95 5.78
N ASP A 207 15.46 17.16 4.80
CA ASP A 207 15.47 18.33 3.92
C ASP A 207 14.51 18.20 2.72
N ALA A 208 13.61 17.23 2.76
CA ALA A 208 12.65 16.90 1.71
C ALA A 208 13.27 16.37 0.40
N SER A 209 14.60 16.17 0.35
CA SER A 209 15.27 15.47 -0.76
C SER A 209 15.08 13.96 -0.68
N TYR A 210 15.48 13.24 -1.71
CA TYR A 210 15.44 11.78 -1.71
C TYR A 210 16.67 11.16 -2.37
N THR A 211 16.92 9.90 -2.05
CA THR A 211 17.93 9.05 -2.71
C THR A 211 17.27 7.74 -3.13
N LEU A 212 17.53 7.30 -4.35
CA LEU A 212 17.08 6.01 -4.89
C LEU A 212 18.29 5.11 -5.10
N THR A 213 18.26 3.89 -4.51
CA THR A 213 19.37 2.91 -4.56
C THR A 213 18.86 1.53 -4.94
#